data_ba088ee3f34a946595d5adb414aa46e1
#
_entry.id   ba088ee3f34a946595d5adb414aa46e1
#
_cell.length_a   1.000
_cell.length_b   1.000
_cell.length_c   1.000
_cell.angle_alpha   90.00
_cell.angle_beta   90.00
_cell.angle_gamma   90.00
#
_symmetry.space_group_name_H-M   'P 1'
#
loop_
_entity.id
_entity.type
_entity.pdbx_description
1 polymer ?
#
loop_
_entity_poly.entity_id
_entity_poly.type
_entity_poly.pdbx_seq_one_letter_code
_entity_poly.pdbx_strand_id
1 'polypeptide(L)'
;MATDNLISKIKNRESGIVLYGITPPKKGTSEEKITEISARQVDRLQDLSVDGLVLYDIQDEKSRTDEERPFPFMETLDCYDYSQQHLTNLKIPKIIYRAVGKYSETELSDFLTQADSQDNLSIFVGAASKSQEVTLSISDAYKIRADTQSNMLLGGVVIPERHQSKGDEHLRVFEKMAQGCSFFISQGVYDVNASKNFLSDYYYYGKENNIPLVPILFTLTPCGSAKTLQFMKWLGISIPKWLENDLIHSNDILQRSVDVSEQSYRELKAFADEKGIPVGCNIESVAIRKVEVDASIELLERVSR
;
A
#
# COMPACT_ATOMS: atom_id res chain seq x y z
N MET A 1 -5.37 -14.94 18.13
CA MET A 1 -5.09 -13.70 18.90
C MET A 1 -4.47 -12.59 18.05
N ALA A 2 -3.73 -12.86 16.95
CA ALA A 2 -3.18 -11.80 16.10
C ALA A 2 -4.19 -11.26 15.05
N THR A 3 -5.16 -12.08 14.61
CA THR A 3 -6.18 -11.71 13.63
C THR A 3 -7.16 -10.65 14.14
N ASP A 4 -7.57 -10.74 15.38
CA ASP A 4 -8.48 -9.75 15.98
C ASP A 4 -7.85 -8.35 16.12
N ASN A 5 -6.51 -8.25 16.06
CA ASN A 5 -5.85 -6.99 16.34
C ASN A 5 -5.96 -6.00 15.18
N LEU A 6 -5.65 -6.38 13.91
CA LEU A 6 -5.73 -5.47 12.76
C LEU A 6 -7.16 -4.99 12.50
N ILE A 7 -8.12 -5.94 12.44
CA ILE A 7 -9.53 -5.63 12.20
C ILE A 7 -10.09 -4.74 13.30
N SER A 8 -9.77 -5.05 14.57
CA SER A 8 -10.18 -4.25 15.72
C SER A 8 -9.55 -2.85 15.67
N LYS A 9 -8.24 -2.74 15.40
CA LYS A 9 -7.55 -1.46 15.27
C LYS A 9 -8.18 -0.57 14.19
N ILE A 10 -8.50 -1.15 13.02
CA ILE A 10 -9.16 -0.40 11.93
C ILE A 10 -10.57 0.04 12.35
N LYS A 11 -11.38 -0.85 12.90
CA LYS A 11 -12.75 -0.54 13.35
C LYS A 11 -12.77 0.53 14.47
N ASN A 12 -11.81 0.45 15.38
CA ASN A 12 -11.65 1.41 16.47
C ASN A 12 -10.93 2.69 16.03
N ARG A 13 -10.44 2.78 14.78
CA ARG A 13 -9.69 3.92 14.23
C ARG A 13 -8.43 4.22 15.06
N GLU A 14 -7.70 3.18 15.38
CA GLU A 14 -6.49 3.28 16.19
C GLU A 14 -5.29 3.76 15.35
N SER A 15 -4.41 4.52 15.97
CA SER A 15 -3.08 4.85 15.43
C SER A 15 -2.10 3.70 15.65
N GLY A 16 -0.98 3.73 14.91
CA GLY A 16 0.14 2.81 15.13
C GLY A 16 -0.05 1.43 14.48
N ILE A 17 -0.94 1.31 13.50
CA ILE A 17 -1.03 0.12 12.66
C ILE A 17 0.26 0.01 11.82
N VAL A 18 0.91 -1.15 11.87
CA VAL A 18 2.14 -1.45 11.11
C VAL A 18 1.89 -2.60 10.16
N LEU A 19 2.08 -2.36 8.88
CA LEU A 19 1.93 -3.35 7.81
C LEU A 19 3.26 -3.61 7.11
N TYR A 20 3.37 -4.78 6.49
CA TYR A 20 4.46 -5.09 5.57
C TYR A 20 3.91 -5.53 4.21
N GLY A 21 4.49 -5.03 3.13
CA GLY A 21 4.02 -5.27 1.78
C GLY A 21 4.95 -6.20 0.99
N ILE A 22 4.36 -7.15 0.28
CA ILE A 22 5.05 -8.03 -0.67
C ILE A 22 4.31 -8.10 -2.00
N THR A 23 5.04 -8.49 -3.03
CA THR A 23 4.50 -8.82 -4.34
C THR A 23 4.62 -10.33 -4.56
N PRO A 24 3.56 -11.01 -5.04
CA PRO A 24 3.65 -12.42 -5.42
C PRO A 24 4.72 -12.69 -6.48
N PRO A 25 5.20 -13.92 -6.63
CA PRO A 25 6.10 -14.32 -7.71
C PRO A 25 5.53 -14.01 -9.09
N LYS A 26 6.41 -13.90 -10.07
CA LYS A 26 6.04 -13.65 -11.47
C LYS A 26 5.23 -14.83 -12.02
N LYS A 27 4.24 -14.52 -12.86
CA LYS A 27 3.49 -15.50 -13.62
C LYS A 27 4.43 -16.29 -14.54
N GLY A 28 4.23 -17.60 -14.63
CA GLY A 28 5.14 -18.50 -15.36
C GLY A 28 6.39 -18.94 -14.58
N THR A 29 6.55 -18.56 -13.32
CA THR A 29 7.55 -19.15 -12.41
C THR A 29 7.18 -20.62 -12.15
N SER A 30 8.17 -21.53 -12.14
CA SER A 30 7.91 -22.95 -11.85
C SER A 30 7.44 -23.16 -10.41
N GLU A 31 6.63 -24.18 -10.17
CA GLU A 31 6.09 -24.52 -8.84
C GLU A 31 7.19 -24.75 -7.81
N GLU A 32 8.28 -25.40 -8.20
CA GLU A 32 9.45 -25.57 -7.35
C GLU A 32 10.03 -24.22 -6.90
N LYS A 33 10.15 -23.28 -7.83
CA LYS A 33 10.69 -21.95 -7.53
C LYS A 33 9.70 -21.10 -6.73
N ILE A 34 8.40 -21.24 -6.96
CA ILE A 34 7.36 -20.59 -6.16
C ILE A 34 7.46 -21.07 -4.70
N THR A 35 7.58 -22.37 -4.50
CA THR A 35 7.74 -22.97 -3.17
C THR A 35 8.99 -22.45 -2.45
N GLU A 36 10.12 -22.34 -3.15
CA GLU A 36 11.36 -21.77 -2.58
C GLU A 36 11.19 -20.30 -2.20
N ILE A 37 10.52 -19.51 -3.05
CA ILE A 37 10.27 -18.07 -2.79
C ILE A 37 9.33 -17.90 -1.60
N SER A 38 8.23 -18.66 -1.55
CA SER A 38 7.26 -18.58 -0.45
C SER A 38 7.86 -19.02 0.88
N ALA A 39 8.64 -20.09 0.90
CA ALA A 39 9.35 -20.53 2.11
C ALA A 39 10.25 -19.41 2.66
N ARG A 40 11.04 -18.75 1.79
CA ARG A 40 11.89 -17.62 2.21
C ARG A 40 11.07 -16.40 2.67
N GLN A 41 9.90 -16.15 2.07
CA GLN A 41 9.00 -15.10 2.55
C GLN A 41 8.44 -15.46 3.92
N VAL A 42 7.96 -16.68 4.12
CA VAL A 42 7.46 -17.16 5.43
C VAL A 42 8.53 -17.02 6.50
N ASP A 43 9.73 -17.57 6.27
CA ASP A 43 10.87 -17.52 7.21
C ASP A 43 11.21 -16.08 7.63
N ARG A 44 11.11 -15.15 6.69
CA ARG A 44 11.41 -13.73 6.94
C ARG A 44 10.31 -13.02 7.71
N LEU A 45 9.06 -13.34 7.42
CA LEU A 45 7.90 -12.57 7.90
C LEU A 45 7.32 -13.11 9.21
N GLN A 46 7.51 -14.40 9.53
CA GLN A 46 6.89 -15.04 10.69
C GLN A 46 7.29 -14.43 12.04
N ASP A 47 8.49 -13.85 12.12
CA ASP A 47 9.04 -13.25 13.34
C ASP A 47 8.89 -11.71 13.38
N LEU A 48 8.30 -11.10 12.32
CA LEU A 48 8.10 -9.66 12.28
C LEU A 48 6.89 -9.26 13.11
N SER A 49 7.06 -8.19 13.88
CA SER A 49 5.98 -7.58 14.65
C SER A 49 5.15 -6.65 13.76
N VAL A 50 4.24 -7.23 12.95
CA VAL A 50 3.33 -6.50 12.06
C VAL A 50 1.88 -6.87 12.33
N ASP A 51 0.97 -5.93 12.13
CA ASP A 51 -0.47 -6.14 12.27
C ASP A 51 -1.07 -6.86 11.06
N GLY A 52 -0.47 -6.71 9.88
CA GLY A 52 -0.97 -7.32 8.65
C GLY A 52 0.05 -7.37 7.53
N LEU A 53 -0.22 -8.23 6.55
CA LEU A 53 0.57 -8.41 5.35
C LEU A 53 -0.21 -7.90 4.13
N VAL A 54 0.40 -6.96 3.39
CA VAL A 54 -0.16 -6.46 2.13
C VAL A 54 0.37 -7.30 0.96
N LEU A 55 -0.53 -7.78 0.11
CA LEU A 55 -0.18 -8.45 -1.16
C LEU A 55 -0.59 -7.55 -2.32
N TYR A 56 0.39 -7.06 -3.06
CA TYR A 56 0.19 -6.13 -4.16
C TYR A 56 -0.20 -6.82 -5.47
N ASP A 57 -1.39 -6.53 -5.96
CA ASP A 57 -1.83 -6.84 -7.30
C ASP A 57 -1.32 -5.76 -8.26
N ILE A 58 -0.19 -6.01 -8.89
CA ILE A 58 0.43 -5.05 -9.79
C ILE A 58 -0.23 -5.08 -11.18
N GLN A 59 -0.29 -3.91 -11.81
CA GLN A 59 -0.80 -3.73 -13.17
C GLN A 59 0.24 -3.03 -14.04
N ASP A 60 0.07 -3.14 -15.37
CA ASP A 60 0.91 -2.38 -16.30
C ASP A 60 0.49 -0.91 -16.27
N GLU A 61 1.38 -0.06 -15.81
CA GLU A 61 1.17 1.39 -15.72
C GLU A 61 1.80 2.14 -16.90
N LYS A 62 2.14 1.45 -18.00
CA LYS A 62 2.79 2.04 -19.17
C LYS A 62 2.02 3.23 -19.76
N SER A 63 0.69 3.21 -19.62
CA SER A 63 -0.17 4.32 -20.09
C SER A 63 -0.10 5.58 -19.21
N ARG A 64 0.65 5.57 -18.11
CA ARG A 64 0.78 6.71 -17.18
C ARG A 64 1.68 7.81 -17.73
N THR A 65 2.76 7.45 -18.42
CA THR A 65 3.79 8.36 -18.92
C THR A 65 4.40 7.82 -20.22
N ASP A 66 4.91 8.72 -21.06
CA ASP A 66 5.64 8.38 -22.28
C ASP A 66 7.10 7.98 -22.00
N GLU A 67 7.57 8.11 -20.74
CA GLU A 67 8.91 7.71 -20.37
C GLU A 67 9.07 6.19 -20.35
N GLU A 68 10.24 5.71 -20.76
CA GLU A 68 10.56 4.28 -20.71
C GLU A 68 10.61 3.78 -19.28
N ARG A 69 9.92 2.66 -19.03
CA ARG A 69 9.92 2.03 -17.70
C ARG A 69 11.31 1.45 -17.38
N PRO A 70 11.96 1.86 -16.27
CA PRO A 70 13.33 1.42 -15.92
C PRO A 70 13.47 -0.09 -15.70
N PHE A 71 12.40 -0.77 -15.29
CA PHE A 71 12.35 -2.22 -15.14
C PHE A 71 11.16 -2.78 -15.93
N PRO A 72 11.33 -3.82 -16.77
CA PRO A 72 10.24 -4.43 -17.51
C PRO A 72 9.08 -4.84 -16.61
N PHE A 73 7.85 -4.57 -17.06
CA PHE A 73 6.67 -5.10 -16.38
C PHE A 73 6.60 -6.62 -16.56
N MET A 74 6.28 -7.30 -15.47
CA MET A 74 6.05 -8.74 -15.45
C MET A 74 4.81 -9.00 -14.61
N GLU A 75 3.81 -9.64 -15.20
CA GLU A 75 2.64 -10.09 -14.43
C GLU A 75 3.05 -11.00 -13.28
N THR A 76 2.31 -10.91 -12.17
CA THR A 76 2.48 -11.76 -11.01
C THR A 76 1.35 -12.79 -10.91
N LEU A 77 1.56 -13.79 -10.06
CA LEU A 77 0.48 -14.68 -9.64
C LEU A 77 -0.63 -13.86 -8.98
N ASP A 78 -1.85 -14.38 -8.99
CA ASP A 78 -2.96 -13.77 -8.27
C ASP A 78 -2.63 -13.69 -6.77
N CYS A 79 -2.91 -12.54 -6.16
CA CYS A 79 -2.58 -12.27 -4.76
C CYS A 79 -3.34 -13.17 -3.78
N TYR A 80 -4.63 -13.40 -4.06
CA TYR A 80 -5.46 -14.23 -3.20
C TYR A 80 -5.05 -15.69 -3.29
N ASP A 81 -4.94 -16.22 -4.51
CA ASP A 81 -4.52 -17.61 -4.73
C ASP A 81 -3.15 -17.88 -4.12
N TYR A 82 -2.19 -16.98 -4.34
CA TYR A 82 -0.87 -17.08 -3.75
C TYR A 82 -0.91 -17.11 -2.22
N SER A 83 -1.74 -16.27 -1.61
CA SER A 83 -1.89 -16.24 -0.16
C SER A 83 -2.47 -17.54 0.39
N GLN A 84 -3.44 -18.13 -0.31
CA GLN A 84 -4.14 -19.35 0.11
C GLN A 84 -3.32 -20.63 -0.11
N GLN A 85 -2.47 -20.64 -1.14
CA GLN A 85 -1.71 -21.85 -1.50
C GLN A 85 -0.32 -21.88 -0.87
N HIS A 86 0.32 -20.72 -0.70
CA HIS A 86 1.73 -20.65 -0.37
C HIS A 86 2.07 -19.90 0.93
N LEU A 87 1.14 -19.10 1.49
CA LEU A 87 1.36 -18.32 2.71
C LEU A 87 0.46 -18.74 3.89
N THR A 88 -0.07 -19.95 3.86
CA THR A 88 -0.99 -20.48 4.88
C THR A 88 -0.36 -20.60 6.27
N ASN A 89 0.96 -20.74 6.33
CA ASN A 89 1.71 -20.81 7.58
C ASN A 89 1.85 -19.45 8.28
N LEU A 90 1.70 -18.34 7.55
CA LEU A 90 1.69 -17.00 8.13
C LEU A 90 0.30 -16.71 8.72
N LYS A 91 0.22 -16.69 10.06
CA LYS A 91 -1.01 -16.40 10.80
C LYS A 91 -1.21 -14.88 11.00
N ILE A 92 -0.90 -14.10 9.97
CA ILE A 92 -1.03 -12.65 9.91
C ILE A 92 -2.21 -12.34 8.99
N PRO A 93 -3.13 -11.40 9.35
CA PRO A 93 -4.18 -10.93 8.45
C PRO A 93 -3.62 -10.45 7.12
N LYS A 94 -4.31 -10.74 6.00
CA LYS A 94 -3.87 -10.35 4.66
C LYS A 94 -4.75 -9.23 4.11
N ILE A 95 -4.12 -8.23 3.54
CA ILE A 95 -4.75 -7.18 2.77
C ILE A 95 -4.48 -7.47 1.30
N ILE A 96 -5.50 -7.93 0.60
CA ILE A 96 -5.40 -8.34 -0.80
C ILE A 96 -5.73 -7.15 -1.70
N TYR A 97 -4.74 -6.66 -2.43
CA TYR A 97 -4.97 -5.66 -3.48
C TYR A 97 -5.69 -6.30 -4.67
N ARG A 98 -6.61 -5.54 -5.25
CA ARG A 98 -7.30 -5.87 -6.49
C ARG A 98 -7.23 -4.70 -7.46
N ALA A 99 -6.41 -4.81 -8.48
CA ALA A 99 -6.42 -3.91 -9.63
C ALA A 99 -7.66 -4.23 -10.46
N VAL A 100 -8.80 -3.62 -10.08
CA VAL A 100 -10.13 -4.05 -10.51
C VAL A 100 -10.31 -4.10 -12.02
N GLY A 101 -9.58 -3.26 -12.76
CA GLY A 101 -9.60 -3.25 -14.22
C GLY A 101 -9.12 -4.54 -14.90
N LYS A 102 -8.49 -5.46 -14.16
CA LYS A 102 -8.01 -6.77 -14.64
C LYS A 102 -9.09 -7.85 -14.58
N TYR A 103 -10.15 -7.64 -13.83
CA TYR A 103 -11.13 -8.67 -13.46
C TYR A 103 -12.49 -8.40 -14.11
N SER A 104 -13.23 -9.46 -14.39
CA SER A 104 -14.65 -9.41 -14.70
C SER A 104 -15.50 -9.26 -13.44
N GLU A 105 -16.80 -8.94 -13.60
CA GLU A 105 -17.77 -8.91 -12.50
C GLU A 105 -17.81 -10.22 -11.73
N THR A 106 -17.84 -11.35 -12.45
CA THR A 106 -17.90 -12.68 -11.86
C THR A 106 -16.65 -12.97 -11.03
N GLU A 107 -15.45 -12.74 -11.57
CA GLU A 107 -14.21 -12.98 -10.85
C GLU A 107 -14.09 -12.11 -9.57
N LEU A 108 -14.54 -10.85 -9.63
CA LEU A 108 -14.53 -10.00 -8.44
C LEU A 108 -15.57 -10.45 -7.40
N SER A 109 -16.77 -10.85 -7.82
CA SER A 109 -17.83 -11.37 -6.95
C SER A 109 -17.42 -12.68 -6.27
N ASP A 110 -16.82 -13.60 -7.04
CA ASP A 110 -16.30 -14.87 -6.52
C ASP A 110 -15.20 -14.64 -5.48
N PHE A 111 -14.26 -13.74 -5.76
CA PHE A 111 -13.23 -13.33 -4.80
C PHE A 111 -13.84 -12.78 -3.51
N LEU A 112 -14.79 -11.85 -3.61
CA LEU A 112 -15.43 -11.25 -2.44
C LEU A 112 -16.14 -12.29 -1.58
N THR A 113 -16.79 -13.26 -2.21
CA THR A 113 -17.49 -14.35 -1.52
C THR A 113 -16.53 -15.33 -0.84
N GLN A 114 -15.45 -15.71 -1.54
CA GLN A 114 -14.47 -16.67 -1.03
C GLN A 114 -13.60 -16.08 0.07
N ALA A 115 -13.18 -14.81 -0.08
CA ALA A 115 -12.28 -14.16 0.84
C ALA A 115 -12.96 -13.66 2.13
N ASP A 116 -14.28 -13.45 2.13
CA ASP A 116 -15.05 -12.93 3.28
C ASP A 116 -14.98 -13.85 4.51
N SER A 117 -14.81 -15.17 4.29
CA SER A 117 -14.79 -16.18 5.36
C SER A 117 -13.42 -16.33 6.05
N GLN A 118 -12.39 -15.56 5.72
CA GLN A 118 -10.99 -15.87 6.06
C GLN A 118 -10.19 -14.71 6.68
N ASP A 119 -10.81 -13.80 7.39
CA ASP A 119 -10.11 -12.64 8.01
C ASP A 119 -9.24 -11.82 7.02
N ASN A 120 -9.62 -11.83 5.74
CA ASN A 120 -8.97 -11.03 4.72
C ASN A 120 -9.57 -9.63 4.69
N LEU A 121 -8.74 -8.67 4.28
CA LEU A 121 -9.13 -7.32 3.93
C LEU A 121 -8.80 -7.10 2.45
N SER A 122 -9.44 -6.14 1.81
CA SER A 122 -9.10 -5.83 0.43
C SER A 122 -8.90 -4.35 0.19
N ILE A 123 -8.13 -4.02 -0.84
CA ILE A 123 -8.00 -2.67 -1.39
C ILE A 123 -8.28 -2.72 -2.88
N PHE A 124 -9.28 -1.95 -3.32
CA PHE A 124 -9.55 -1.78 -4.75
C PHE A 124 -8.69 -0.68 -5.34
N VAL A 125 -8.02 -1.00 -6.44
CA VAL A 125 -7.19 -0.08 -7.21
C VAL A 125 -7.81 0.10 -8.59
N GLY A 126 -8.07 1.35 -8.95
CA GLY A 126 -8.58 1.69 -10.28
C GLY A 126 -7.50 1.72 -11.34
N ALA A 127 -7.86 2.17 -12.56
CA ALA A 127 -6.94 2.36 -13.65
C ALA A 127 -5.79 3.33 -13.29
N ALA A 128 -4.59 3.06 -13.79
CA ALA A 128 -3.42 3.91 -13.60
C ALA A 128 -3.53 5.24 -14.36
N SER A 129 -4.27 5.26 -15.47
CA SER A 129 -4.55 6.44 -16.27
C SER A 129 -5.96 6.40 -16.85
N LYS A 130 -6.45 7.56 -17.34
CA LYS A 130 -7.76 7.66 -18.03
C LYS A 130 -7.80 6.95 -19.37
N SER A 131 -6.63 6.73 -19.99
CA SER A 131 -6.50 6.06 -21.27
C SER A 131 -6.32 4.54 -21.17
N GLN A 132 -6.19 4.02 -19.95
CA GLN A 132 -6.09 2.58 -19.75
C GLN A 132 -7.44 1.91 -20.01
N GLU A 133 -7.47 0.96 -20.93
CA GLU A 133 -8.62 0.08 -21.12
C GLU A 133 -8.77 -0.82 -19.87
N VAL A 134 -9.96 -0.90 -19.33
CA VAL A 134 -10.27 -1.70 -18.15
C VAL A 134 -11.50 -2.55 -18.39
N THR A 135 -11.49 -3.76 -17.85
CA THR A 135 -12.65 -4.65 -17.90
C THR A 135 -13.74 -4.16 -16.94
N LEU A 136 -13.32 -3.68 -15.75
CA LEU A 136 -14.23 -3.21 -14.70
C LEU A 136 -13.76 -1.85 -14.18
N SER A 137 -14.69 -0.89 -14.06
CA SER A 137 -14.38 0.38 -13.41
C SER A 137 -14.37 0.24 -11.89
N ILE A 138 -13.65 1.15 -11.21
CA ILE A 138 -13.64 1.17 -9.73
C ILE A 138 -15.04 1.45 -9.15
N SER A 139 -15.85 2.25 -9.86
CA SER A 139 -17.23 2.51 -9.45
C SER A 139 -18.10 1.24 -9.49
N ASP A 140 -17.92 0.42 -10.53
CA ASP A 140 -18.67 -0.82 -10.64
C ASP A 140 -18.16 -1.86 -9.63
N ALA A 141 -16.86 -1.89 -9.34
CA ALA A 141 -16.32 -2.73 -8.27
C ALA A 141 -16.93 -2.42 -6.89
N TYR A 142 -17.15 -1.16 -6.56
CA TYR A 142 -17.85 -0.78 -5.32
C TYR A 142 -19.32 -1.24 -5.32
N LYS A 143 -20.04 -1.18 -6.46
CA LYS A 143 -21.40 -1.70 -6.57
C LYS A 143 -21.43 -3.20 -6.37
N ILE A 144 -20.56 -3.95 -7.06
CA ILE A 144 -20.46 -5.41 -6.90
C ILE A 144 -20.23 -5.78 -5.44
N ARG A 145 -19.33 -5.05 -4.74
CA ARG A 145 -19.11 -5.28 -3.32
C ARG A 145 -20.38 -5.06 -2.48
N ALA A 146 -21.13 -4.00 -2.78
CA ALA A 146 -22.38 -3.73 -2.08
C ALA A 146 -23.43 -4.83 -2.35
N ASP A 147 -23.53 -5.31 -3.58
CA ASP A 147 -24.47 -6.33 -4.00
C ASP A 147 -24.14 -7.72 -3.42
N THR A 148 -22.84 -8.05 -3.27
CA THR A 148 -22.39 -9.30 -2.63
C THR A 148 -22.57 -9.29 -1.11
N GLN A 149 -22.86 -8.14 -0.49
CA GLN A 149 -23.03 -8.00 0.97
C GLN A 149 -21.82 -8.52 1.78
N SER A 150 -20.63 -8.49 1.19
CA SER A 150 -19.40 -8.95 1.86
C SER A 150 -19.10 -8.11 3.10
N ASN A 151 -18.80 -8.79 4.21
CA ASN A 151 -18.40 -8.16 5.48
C ASN A 151 -16.89 -7.83 5.53
N MET A 152 -16.15 -8.23 4.50
CA MET A 152 -14.72 -7.97 4.41
C MET A 152 -14.44 -6.47 4.47
N LEU A 153 -13.51 -6.06 5.35
CA LEU A 153 -13.12 -4.66 5.43
C LEU A 153 -12.44 -4.22 4.14
N LEU A 154 -12.95 -3.11 3.60
CA LEU A 154 -12.40 -2.50 2.40
C LEU A 154 -11.54 -1.30 2.77
N GLY A 155 -10.35 -1.23 2.20
CA GLY A 155 -9.48 -0.07 2.20
C GLY A 155 -9.44 0.63 0.84
N GLY A 156 -8.76 1.75 0.80
CA GLY A 156 -8.50 2.51 -0.43
C GLY A 156 -7.05 2.95 -0.55
N VAL A 157 -6.66 3.36 -1.74
CA VAL A 157 -5.37 4.02 -1.98
C VAL A 157 -5.55 5.53 -1.86
N VAL A 158 -4.59 6.19 -1.21
CA VAL A 158 -4.47 7.65 -1.12
C VAL A 158 -3.10 8.09 -1.66
N ILE A 159 -3.04 9.23 -2.33
CA ILE A 159 -1.79 9.80 -2.87
C ILE A 159 -1.66 11.23 -2.35
N PRO A 160 -1.00 11.41 -1.16
CA PRO A 160 -0.87 12.72 -0.53
C PRO A 160 -0.24 13.78 -1.45
N GLU A 161 0.72 13.39 -2.28
CA GLU A 161 1.40 14.30 -3.20
C GLU A 161 0.49 14.84 -4.30
N ARG A 162 -0.57 14.10 -4.67
CA ARG A 162 -1.61 14.59 -5.60
C ARG A 162 -2.37 15.77 -5.00
N HIS A 163 -2.50 15.83 -3.69
CA HIS A 163 -3.14 16.93 -3.00
C HIS A 163 -2.44 18.26 -3.25
N GLN A 164 -1.11 18.27 -3.32
CA GLN A 164 -0.33 19.47 -3.62
C GLN A 164 -0.68 20.09 -4.98
N SER A 165 -1.01 19.28 -5.97
CA SER A 165 -1.31 19.74 -7.33
C SER A 165 -2.79 20.02 -7.59
N LYS A 166 -3.71 19.31 -6.89
CA LYS A 166 -5.14 19.34 -7.15
C LYS A 166 -5.98 19.86 -5.98
N GLY A 167 -5.46 19.81 -4.75
CA GLY A 167 -6.16 20.22 -3.55
C GLY A 167 -7.36 19.35 -3.13
N ASP A 168 -7.59 18.21 -3.80
CA ASP A 168 -8.84 17.43 -3.69
C ASP A 168 -8.65 16.00 -3.13
N GLU A 169 -7.43 15.57 -2.79
CA GLU A 169 -7.22 14.17 -2.39
C GLU A 169 -7.96 13.79 -1.10
N HIS A 170 -8.13 14.73 -0.16
CA HIS A 170 -8.94 14.51 1.03
C HIS A 170 -10.41 14.26 0.67
N LEU A 171 -10.98 14.98 -0.29
CA LEU A 171 -12.36 14.75 -0.75
C LEU A 171 -12.52 13.36 -1.36
N ARG A 172 -11.54 12.91 -2.14
CA ARG A 172 -11.50 11.54 -2.68
C ARG A 172 -11.46 10.46 -1.61
N VAL A 173 -10.78 10.73 -0.49
CA VAL A 173 -10.79 9.83 0.67
C VAL A 173 -12.21 9.75 1.24
N PHE A 174 -12.89 10.87 1.47
CA PHE A 174 -14.26 10.88 1.99
C PHE A 174 -15.26 10.25 1.01
N GLU A 175 -15.12 10.47 -0.30
CA GLU A 175 -15.91 9.77 -1.33
C GLU A 175 -15.75 8.24 -1.23
N LYS A 176 -14.53 7.75 -1.07
CA LYS A 176 -14.27 6.31 -0.89
C LYS A 176 -14.77 5.79 0.45
N MET A 177 -14.71 6.59 1.52
CA MET A 177 -15.32 6.24 2.80
C MET A 177 -16.84 6.06 2.66
N ALA A 178 -17.51 6.92 1.87
CA ALA A 178 -18.92 6.76 1.56
C ALA A 178 -19.23 5.48 0.74
N GLN A 179 -18.24 4.92 0.04
CA GLN A 179 -18.31 3.61 -0.64
C GLN A 179 -17.92 2.43 0.27
N GLY A 180 -17.66 2.67 1.56
CA GLY A 180 -17.37 1.66 2.57
C GLY A 180 -15.89 1.42 2.85
N CYS A 181 -14.98 2.27 2.35
CA CYS A 181 -13.57 2.19 2.74
C CYS A 181 -13.39 2.62 4.21
N SER A 182 -12.72 1.81 5.00
CA SER A 182 -12.52 2.00 6.45
C SER A 182 -11.06 2.28 6.85
N PHE A 183 -10.14 2.24 5.91
CA PHE A 183 -8.72 2.61 6.06
C PHE A 183 -8.11 2.92 4.70
N PHE A 184 -6.95 3.58 4.70
CA PHE A 184 -6.24 3.91 3.46
C PHE A 184 -4.74 3.60 3.57
N ILE A 185 -4.17 3.09 2.48
CA ILE A 185 -2.72 2.92 2.33
C ILE A 185 -2.24 3.92 1.28
N SER A 186 -1.18 4.69 1.60
CA SER A 186 -0.66 5.68 0.66
C SER A 186 0.25 5.06 -0.41
N GLN A 187 0.46 5.79 -1.49
CA GLN A 187 1.64 5.59 -2.31
C GLN A 187 2.91 5.89 -1.48
N GLY A 188 4.08 5.44 -1.92
CA GLY A 188 5.35 5.71 -1.23
C GLY A 188 5.55 7.20 -0.94
N VAL A 189 5.84 7.54 0.31
CA VAL A 189 5.92 8.94 0.79
C VAL A 189 7.37 9.38 0.93
N TYR A 190 7.73 10.45 0.21
CA TYR A 190 9.00 11.15 0.29
C TYR A 190 8.84 12.68 0.47
N ASP A 191 7.64 13.21 0.22
CA ASP A 191 7.30 14.61 0.46
C ASP A 191 6.43 14.74 1.72
N VAL A 192 7.09 15.02 2.85
CA VAL A 192 6.44 15.19 4.15
C VAL A 192 5.50 16.41 4.15
N ASN A 193 5.85 17.49 3.45
CA ASN A 193 5.02 18.69 3.41
C ASN A 193 3.72 18.45 2.63
N ALA A 194 3.79 17.78 1.51
CA ALA A 194 2.58 17.38 0.75
C ALA A 194 1.66 16.50 1.62
N SER A 195 2.24 15.56 2.37
CA SER A 195 1.50 14.69 3.27
C SER A 195 0.86 15.43 4.44
N LYS A 196 1.55 16.43 5.03
CA LYS A 196 0.98 17.28 6.08
C LYS A 196 -0.15 18.16 5.57
N ASN A 197 -0.02 18.72 4.37
CA ASN A 197 -1.09 19.50 3.74
C ASN A 197 -2.35 18.64 3.55
N PHE A 198 -2.17 17.42 3.02
CA PHE A 198 -3.26 16.45 2.89
C PHE A 198 -3.89 16.12 4.25
N LEU A 199 -3.10 15.79 5.28
CA LEU A 199 -3.62 15.48 6.61
C LEU A 199 -4.35 16.66 7.24
N SER A 200 -3.86 17.88 7.01
CA SER A 200 -4.51 19.10 7.49
C SER A 200 -5.92 19.24 6.93
N ASP A 201 -6.07 19.16 5.61
CA ASP A 201 -7.37 19.31 4.97
C ASP A 201 -8.29 18.11 5.28
N TYR A 202 -7.74 16.90 5.39
CA TYR A 202 -8.47 15.72 5.84
C TYR A 202 -9.05 15.91 7.25
N TYR A 203 -8.25 16.45 8.17
CA TYR A 203 -8.68 16.73 9.54
C TYR A 203 -9.79 17.79 9.60
N TYR A 204 -9.56 18.97 8.99
CA TYR A 204 -10.50 20.07 9.08
C TYR A 204 -11.80 19.78 8.37
N TYR A 205 -11.77 19.15 7.20
CA TYR A 205 -12.97 18.73 6.50
C TYR A 205 -13.79 17.73 7.31
N GLY A 206 -13.13 16.70 7.89
CA GLY A 206 -13.81 15.73 8.75
C GLY A 206 -14.45 16.39 9.97
N LYS A 207 -13.75 17.32 10.62
CA LYS A 207 -14.23 18.07 11.78
C LYS A 207 -15.43 18.95 11.43
N GLU A 208 -15.38 19.73 10.33
CA GLU A 208 -16.44 20.60 9.89
C GLU A 208 -17.71 19.85 9.49
N ASN A 209 -17.56 18.67 8.93
CA ASN A 209 -18.68 17.83 8.49
C ASN A 209 -19.10 16.76 9.51
N ASN A 210 -18.49 16.73 10.70
CA ASN A 210 -18.73 15.71 11.73
C ASN A 210 -18.54 14.27 11.24
N ILE A 211 -17.56 14.04 10.35
CA ILE A 211 -17.22 12.72 9.82
C ILE A 211 -16.01 12.18 10.59
N PRO A 212 -16.14 11.04 11.28
CA PRO A 212 -15.01 10.42 11.98
C PRO A 212 -13.92 9.99 11.01
N LEU A 213 -12.67 10.34 11.33
CA LEU A 213 -11.52 10.00 10.49
C LEU A 213 -11.17 8.51 10.59
N VAL A 214 -10.74 7.92 9.49
CA VAL A 214 -10.26 6.52 9.43
C VAL A 214 -8.74 6.48 9.29
N PRO A 215 -8.08 5.35 9.62
CA PRO A 215 -6.63 5.25 9.56
C PRO A 215 -6.05 5.51 8.17
N ILE A 216 -5.00 6.34 8.14
CA ILE A 216 -4.13 6.57 6.98
C ILE A 216 -2.78 5.91 7.24
N LEU A 217 -2.40 4.92 6.43
CA LEU A 217 -1.18 4.15 6.59
C LEU A 217 -0.17 4.59 5.52
N PHE A 218 0.89 5.30 5.95
CA PHE A 218 1.90 5.83 5.04
C PHE A 218 2.84 4.74 4.55
N THR A 219 2.97 4.60 3.24
CA THR A 219 3.90 3.64 2.65
C THR A 219 5.32 4.20 2.67
N LEU A 220 6.21 3.44 3.28
CA LEU A 220 7.64 3.72 3.40
C LEU A 220 8.42 2.66 2.60
N THR A 221 9.27 3.09 1.69
CA THR A 221 10.03 2.17 0.84
C THR A 221 11.47 2.64 0.69
N PRO A 222 12.48 1.83 1.07
CA PRO A 222 13.88 2.15 0.85
C PRO A 222 14.23 2.24 -0.64
N CYS A 223 15.20 3.08 -0.97
CA CYS A 223 15.73 3.28 -2.31
C CYS A 223 17.19 2.82 -2.39
N GLY A 224 17.45 1.67 -3.01
CA GLY A 224 18.78 1.05 -3.01
C GLY A 224 19.70 1.45 -4.15
N SER A 225 19.27 2.29 -5.09
CA SER A 225 20.12 2.71 -6.23
C SER A 225 19.49 3.87 -6.99
N ALA A 226 20.31 4.58 -7.79
CA ALA A 226 19.81 5.60 -8.71
C ALA A 226 18.77 5.04 -9.71
N LYS A 227 18.90 3.78 -10.13
CA LYS A 227 17.91 3.12 -11.00
C LYS A 227 16.60 2.86 -10.25
N THR A 228 16.65 2.46 -8.99
CA THR A 228 15.47 2.33 -8.12
C THR A 228 14.81 3.68 -7.94
N LEU A 229 15.58 4.75 -7.70
CA LEU A 229 15.08 6.11 -7.58
C LEU A 229 14.36 6.57 -8.85
N GLN A 230 14.93 6.31 -10.03
CA GLN A 230 14.30 6.59 -11.32
C GLN A 230 12.99 5.82 -11.48
N PHE A 231 12.96 4.56 -11.06
CA PHE A 231 11.74 3.74 -11.12
C PHE A 231 10.65 4.27 -10.18
N MET A 232 10.99 4.69 -8.97
CA MET A 232 10.05 5.31 -8.04
C MET A 232 9.44 6.58 -8.64
N LYS A 233 10.25 7.42 -9.28
CA LYS A 233 9.76 8.62 -9.99
C LYS A 233 8.86 8.24 -11.18
N TRP A 234 9.22 7.20 -11.92
CA TRP A 234 8.40 6.67 -13.00
C TRP A 234 7.04 6.16 -12.49
N LEU A 235 6.98 5.54 -11.30
CA LEU A 235 5.74 5.16 -10.61
C LEU A 235 4.92 6.36 -10.11
N GLY A 236 5.42 7.58 -10.27
CA GLY A 236 4.76 8.81 -9.87
C GLY A 236 4.96 9.17 -8.38
N ILE A 237 5.92 8.54 -7.70
CA ILE A 237 6.31 8.94 -6.35
C ILE A 237 7.01 10.29 -6.45
N SER A 238 6.48 11.30 -5.75
CA SER A 238 7.06 12.64 -5.72
C SER A 238 8.25 12.68 -4.76
N ILE A 239 9.42 13.00 -5.31
CA ILE A 239 10.64 13.13 -4.53
C ILE A 239 11.14 14.58 -4.68
N PRO A 240 11.16 15.37 -3.60
CA PRO A 240 11.64 16.75 -3.63
C PRO A 240 13.06 16.84 -4.19
N LYS A 241 13.36 17.88 -4.98
CA LYS A 241 14.64 17.99 -5.69
C LYS A 241 15.86 17.98 -4.77
N TRP A 242 15.74 18.61 -3.62
CA TRP A 242 16.81 18.60 -2.61
C TRP A 242 17.09 17.17 -2.10
N LEU A 243 16.05 16.38 -1.89
CA LEU A 243 16.17 15.01 -1.42
C LEU A 243 16.70 14.07 -2.51
N GLU A 244 16.28 14.27 -3.76
CA GLU A 244 16.86 13.57 -4.91
C GLU A 244 18.38 13.79 -4.98
N ASN A 245 18.83 15.04 -4.82
CA ASN A 245 20.25 15.37 -4.79
C ASN A 245 20.96 14.69 -3.63
N ASP A 246 20.38 14.73 -2.43
CA ASP A 246 20.91 14.11 -1.22
C ASP A 246 21.10 12.59 -1.39
N LEU A 247 20.08 11.92 -1.98
CA LEU A 247 20.14 10.48 -2.23
C LEU A 247 21.21 10.13 -3.27
N ILE A 248 21.26 10.85 -4.39
CA ILE A 248 22.19 10.55 -5.49
C ILE A 248 23.65 10.79 -5.07
N HIS A 249 23.91 11.80 -4.27
CA HIS A 249 25.27 12.19 -3.86
C HIS A 249 25.68 11.60 -2.50
N SER A 250 24.81 10.81 -1.85
CA SER A 250 25.19 10.12 -0.62
C SER A 250 26.21 9.01 -0.88
N ASN A 251 27.05 8.73 0.12
CA ASN A 251 27.96 7.58 0.05
C ASN A 251 27.24 6.24 0.03
N ASP A 252 26.06 6.18 0.64
CA ASP A 252 25.18 5.01 0.69
C ASP A 252 23.72 5.47 0.53
N ILE A 253 23.21 5.35 -0.70
CA ILE A 253 21.85 5.74 -1.04
C ILE A 253 20.81 4.92 -0.29
N LEU A 254 21.09 3.62 -0.06
CA LEU A 254 20.16 2.72 0.63
C LEU A 254 20.00 3.13 2.09
N GLN A 255 21.13 3.27 2.81
CA GLN A 255 21.10 3.70 4.21
C GLN A 255 20.48 5.09 4.37
N ARG A 256 20.85 6.03 3.49
CA ARG A 256 20.28 7.39 3.50
C ARG A 256 18.76 7.37 3.31
N SER A 257 18.25 6.50 2.41
CA SER A 257 16.81 6.40 2.17
C SER A 257 16.05 5.77 3.35
N VAL A 258 16.65 4.84 4.08
CA VAL A 258 16.10 4.30 5.33
C VAL A 258 15.98 5.41 6.38
N ASP A 259 17.05 6.19 6.58
CA ASP A 259 17.05 7.28 7.56
C ASP A 259 15.99 8.36 7.23
N VAL A 260 15.86 8.70 5.95
CA VAL A 260 14.84 9.66 5.48
C VAL A 260 13.43 9.11 5.69
N SER A 261 13.19 7.85 5.36
CA SER A 261 11.86 7.21 5.53
C SER A 261 11.46 7.15 7.00
N GLU A 262 12.36 6.78 7.89
CA GLU A 262 12.13 6.79 9.34
C GLU A 262 11.80 8.20 9.83
N GLN A 263 12.63 9.19 9.48
CA GLN A 263 12.41 10.58 9.88
C GLN A 263 11.07 11.12 9.36
N SER A 264 10.74 10.86 8.10
CA SER A 264 9.47 11.26 7.49
C SER A 264 8.27 10.69 8.23
N TYR A 265 8.32 9.41 8.57
CA TYR A 265 7.23 8.79 9.32
C TYR A 265 7.07 9.36 10.73
N ARG A 266 8.18 9.53 11.47
CA ARG A 266 8.16 10.14 12.82
C ARG A 266 7.58 11.55 12.79
N GLU A 267 7.93 12.33 11.78
CA GLU A 267 7.42 13.69 11.63
C GLU A 267 5.93 13.73 11.26
N LEU A 268 5.47 12.83 10.39
CA LEU A 268 4.05 12.70 10.04
C LEU A 268 3.22 12.18 11.21
N LYS A 269 3.76 11.20 11.95
CA LYS A 269 3.11 10.66 13.14
C LYS A 269 2.94 11.74 14.21
N ALA A 270 3.98 12.50 14.51
CA ALA A 270 3.91 13.60 15.48
C ALA A 270 2.86 14.65 15.08
N PHE A 271 2.83 15.06 13.81
CA PHE A 271 1.82 16.00 13.29
C PHE A 271 0.39 15.45 13.40
N ALA A 272 0.19 14.16 13.14
CA ALA A 272 -1.10 13.50 13.23
C ALA A 272 -1.56 13.33 14.69
N ASP A 273 -0.65 12.93 15.58
CA ASP A 273 -0.94 12.75 17.02
C ASP A 273 -1.44 14.07 17.66
N GLU A 274 -0.85 15.23 17.32
CA GLU A 274 -1.30 16.54 17.79
C GLU A 274 -2.77 16.85 17.44
N LYS A 275 -3.26 16.28 16.36
CA LYS A 275 -4.63 16.49 15.84
C LYS A 275 -5.58 15.33 16.15
N GLY A 276 -5.07 14.23 16.68
CA GLY A 276 -5.83 13.00 16.88
C GLY A 276 -6.24 12.32 15.57
N ILE A 277 -5.44 12.47 14.50
CA ILE A 277 -5.63 11.77 13.23
C ILE A 277 -5.05 10.35 13.37
N PRO A 278 -5.82 9.28 13.13
CA PRO A 278 -5.29 7.93 13.21
C PRO A 278 -4.34 7.67 12.02
N VAL A 279 -3.05 7.44 12.31
CA VAL A 279 -2.05 7.12 11.30
C VAL A 279 -1.25 5.88 11.67
N GLY A 280 -0.73 5.21 10.67
CA GLY A 280 0.17 4.08 10.78
C GLY A 280 1.13 4.04 9.59
N CYS A 281 1.80 2.93 9.39
CA CYS A 281 2.70 2.75 8.25
C CYS A 281 2.54 1.39 7.58
N ASN A 282 2.90 1.37 6.32
CA ASN A 282 3.08 0.18 5.52
C ASN A 282 4.51 0.20 4.96
N ILE A 283 5.29 -0.81 5.24
CA ILE A 283 6.67 -0.89 4.77
C ILE A 283 6.75 -1.87 3.62
N GLU A 284 7.46 -1.51 2.57
CA GLU A 284 7.66 -2.37 1.41
C GLU A 284 9.05 -2.19 0.80
N SER A 285 9.42 -3.09 -0.09
CA SER A 285 10.54 -2.90 -1.00
C SER A 285 10.05 -2.86 -2.44
N VAL A 286 10.27 -1.75 -3.13
CA VAL A 286 9.94 -1.59 -4.57
C VAL A 286 10.77 -2.54 -5.43
N ALA A 287 11.97 -2.92 -4.98
CA ALA A 287 12.85 -3.84 -5.67
C ALA A 287 12.92 -5.18 -4.94
N ILE A 288 13.14 -6.25 -5.72
CA ILE A 288 13.26 -7.63 -5.19
C ILE A 288 14.68 -7.99 -4.77
N ARG A 289 15.62 -7.04 -4.79
CA ARG A 289 17.01 -7.32 -4.37
C ARG A 289 17.07 -7.52 -2.87
N LYS A 290 17.84 -8.55 -2.47
CA LYS A 290 17.94 -8.92 -1.06
C LYS A 290 18.31 -7.73 -0.15
N VAL A 291 19.28 -6.90 -0.56
CA VAL A 291 19.74 -5.75 0.23
C VAL A 291 18.64 -4.71 0.47
N GLU A 292 17.73 -4.48 -0.50
CA GLU A 292 16.61 -3.54 -0.34
C GLU A 292 15.51 -4.15 0.51
N VAL A 293 15.29 -5.46 0.40
CA VAL A 293 14.35 -6.18 1.26
C VAL A 293 14.86 -6.20 2.71
N ASP A 294 16.15 -6.48 2.93
CA ASP A 294 16.74 -6.44 4.27
C ASP A 294 16.66 -5.03 4.89
N ALA A 295 16.90 -3.98 4.09
CA ALA A 295 16.74 -2.58 4.52
C ALA A 295 15.27 -2.21 4.84
N SER A 296 14.29 -2.78 4.13
CA SER A 296 12.87 -2.58 4.48
C SER A 296 12.51 -3.22 5.83
N ILE A 297 13.11 -4.35 6.18
CA ILE A 297 12.95 -4.97 7.50
C ILE A 297 13.62 -4.12 8.59
N GLU A 298 14.83 -3.63 8.34
CA GLU A 298 15.49 -2.69 9.24
C GLU A 298 14.64 -1.44 9.49
N LEU A 299 14.06 -0.87 8.43
CA LEU A 299 13.15 0.27 8.55
C LEU A 299 11.93 -0.07 9.41
N LEU A 300 11.32 -1.25 9.21
CA LEU A 300 10.21 -1.72 10.01
C LEU A 300 10.57 -1.77 11.51
N GLU A 301 11.71 -2.35 11.86
CA GLU A 301 12.17 -2.42 13.24
C GLU A 301 12.38 -1.03 13.85
N ARG A 302 12.88 -0.07 13.07
CA ARG A 302 13.12 1.31 13.51
C ARG A 302 11.84 2.08 13.78
N VAL A 303 10.81 1.92 12.94
CA VAL A 303 9.53 2.64 13.10
C VAL A 303 8.59 2.01 14.11
N SER A 304 8.83 0.73 14.47
CA SER A 304 8.04 -0.01 15.48
C SER A 304 8.50 0.24 16.92
N ARG A 305 9.62 0.91 17.11
CA ARG A 305 10.17 1.33 18.41
C ARG A 305 9.60 2.68 18.84
#